data_d1e506aa0e091f94988b10f3f776ad56
#
_entry.id   d1e506aa0e091f94988b10f3f776ad56
#
_cell.length_a   1.000
_cell.length_b   1.000
_cell.length_c   1.000
_cell.angle_alpha   90.00
_cell.angle_beta   90.00
_cell.angle_gamma   90.00
#
_symmetry.space_group_name_H-M   'P 1'
#
loop_
_entity.id
_entity.type
_entity.pdbx_description
1 polymer ?
#
loop_
_entity_poly.entity_id
_entity_poly.type
_entity_poly.pdbx_seq_one_letter_code
_entity_poly.pdbx_strand_id
1 'polypeptide(L)'
;MHPEASKKLEVRQADEALSCTLQVAVQTPAHSALAGLLSYGAPAPLPPGTLVRVPLGTREVLGIVWDAPPPDAAVPAGMPELRPIAGVLADLAPLDAHWRALVAFAARYYQRGLGEVALAALPAQLRGLGPAQMARRLRRPGSPAPGVETTELIALSEEQESARAQIHSKTGPFLLFGSTGSGKTEVYLRCVQDLLHADPGAQALVMVPEINLTPQLQERFVARFGAGQVVALHSGMTNPQRLKSWLAAHSGQARIVLGT
;
A
#
# COMPACT_ATOMS: atom_id res chain seq x y z
N MET A 1 9.66 43.07 16.14
CA MET A 1 10.05 41.98 15.20
C MET A 1 8.78 41.53 14.52
N HIS A 2 8.64 41.83 13.22
CA HIS A 2 7.36 41.91 12.51
C HIS A 2 6.73 40.55 12.17
N PRO A 3 5.43 40.36 12.40
CA PRO A 3 4.70 39.14 11.99
C PRO A 3 4.34 39.07 10.46
N GLU A 4 4.69 40.09 9.70
CA GLU A 4 4.38 40.15 8.25
C GLU A 4 5.30 39.32 7.36
N ALA A 5 6.47 38.91 7.84
CA ALA A 5 7.41 38.13 7.05
C ALA A 5 6.99 36.64 6.90
N SER A 6 6.31 36.09 7.92
CA SER A 6 5.81 34.70 7.85
C SER A 6 4.61 34.53 6.88
N LYS A 7 3.73 35.54 6.79
CA LYS A 7 2.60 35.51 5.85
C LYS A 7 3.02 35.63 4.37
N LYS A 8 4.15 36.30 4.12
CA LYS A 8 4.70 36.46 2.76
C LYS A 8 5.39 35.17 2.23
N LEU A 9 5.86 34.29 3.12
CA LEU A 9 6.42 33.00 2.68
C LEU A 9 5.33 31.97 2.32
N GLU A 10 4.19 31.98 3.01
CA GLU A 10 3.07 31.09 2.68
C GLU A 10 2.35 31.47 1.37
N VAL A 11 2.36 32.76 1.00
CA VAL A 11 1.75 33.24 -0.26
C VAL A 11 2.64 32.98 -1.48
N ARG A 12 3.95 32.76 -1.31
CA ARG A 12 4.88 32.48 -2.42
C ARG A 12 4.86 31.05 -2.95
N GLN A 13 4.21 30.08 -2.27
CA GLN A 13 3.99 28.74 -2.82
C GLN A 13 2.75 28.61 -3.71
N ALA A 14 1.95 29.66 -3.86
CA ALA A 14 0.71 29.63 -4.65
C ALA A 14 0.88 30.06 -6.11
N ASP A 15 2.07 30.44 -6.55
CA ASP A 15 2.30 31.03 -7.88
C ASP A 15 3.24 30.19 -8.79
N GLU A 16 3.43 28.89 -8.49
CA GLU A 16 3.97 27.98 -9.49
C GLU A 16 2.87 27.73 -10.53
N ALA A 17 3.09 28.23 -11.74
CA ALA A 17 2.16 28.06 -12.84
C ALA A 17 1.76 26.58 -12.97
N LEU A 18 0.47 26.29 -12.86
CA LEU A 18 -0.06 24.94 -13.04
C LEU A 18 0.26 24.47 -14.45
N SER A 19 1.18 23.54 -14.60
CA SER A 19 1.69 23.07 -15.88
C SER A 19 0.98 21.82 -16.38
N CYS A 20 0.30 21.08 -15.50
CA CYS A 20 -0.36 19.84 -15.87
C CYS A 20 -1.66 19.60 -15.08
N THR A 21 -2.52 18.78 -15.67
CA THR A 21 -3.77 18.32 -15.06
C THR A 21 -3.59 16.90 -14.57
N LEU A 22 -3.93 16.65 -13.30
CA LEU A 22 -3.94 15.32 -12.69
C LEU A 22 -5.37 14.83 -12.53
N GLN A 23 -5.58 13.55 -12.80
CA GLN A 23 -6.81 12.84 -12.45
C GLN A 23 -6.61 12.19 -11.09
N VAL A 24 -7.46 12.50 -10.13
CA VAL A 24 -7.29 12.07 -8.74
C VAL A 24 -8.51 11.33 -8.23
N ALA A 25 -8.32 10.12 -7.76
CA ALA A 25 -9.33 9.35 -7.06
C ALA A 25 -9.45 9.87 -5.61
N VAL A 26 -10.63 10.37 -5.24
CA VAL A 26 -10.95 10.86 -3.91
C VAL A 26 -12.23 10.23 -3.39
N GLN A 27 -12.37 10.13 -2.08
CA GLN A 27 -13.64 9.72 -1.49
C GLN A 27 -14.60 10.91 -1.49
N THR A 28 -15.59 10.86 -2.38
CA THR A 28 -16.68 11.84 -2.42
C THR A 28 -17.78 11.46 -1.44
N PRO A 29 -18.58 12.42 -0.95
CA PRO A 29 -19.75 12.12 -0.14
C PRO A 29 -20.72 11.20 -0.89
N ALA A 30 -21.37 10.28 -0.17
CA ALA A 30 -22.46 9.49 -0.71
C ALA A 30 -23.53 10.44 -1.28
N HIS A 31 -24.10 10.10 -2.43
CA HIS A 31 -25.11 10.92 -3.13
C HIS A 31 -24.60 12.24 -3.75
N SER A 32 -23.28 12.46 -3.82
CA SER A 32 -22.76 13.56 -4.62
C SER A 32 -22.85 13.23 -6.11
N ALA A 33 -23.16 14.23 -6.94
CA ALA A 33 -23.09 14.10 -8.41
C ALA A 33 -21.64 13.91 -8.92
N LEU A 34 -20.65 13.99 -8.02
CA LEU A 34 -19.23 13.80 -8.31
C LEU A 34 -18.92 12.30 -8.32
N ALA A 35 -19.14 11.65 -9.44
CA ALA A 35 -18.76 10.27 -9.67
C ALA A 35 -17.42 10.21 -10.41
N GLY A 36 -16.48 9.39 -9.93
CA GLY A 36 -15.25 9.11 -10.64
C GLY A 36 -14.03 9.92 -10.17
N LEU A 37 -13.17 10.25 -11.12
CA LEU A 37 -11.94 11.00 -10.90
C LEU A 37 -12.21 12.51 -10.93
N LEU A 38 -11.52 13.25 -10.08
CA LEU A 38 -11.56 14.71 -10.08
C LEU A 38 -10.26 15.27 -10.68
N SER A 39 -10.39 16.37 -11.42
CA SER A 39 -9.24 17.04 -12.05
C SER A 39 -8.66 18.10 -11.14
N TYR A 40 -7.33 18.10 -10.99
CA TYR A 40 -6.58 19.08 -10.22
C TYR A 40 -5.37 19.55 -11.02
N GLY A 41 -4.95 20.80 -10.76
CA GLY A 41 -3.72 21.33 -11.33
C GLY A 41 -2.49 20.96 -10.48
N ALA A 42 -1.37 20.73 -11.14
CA ALA A 42 -0.09 20.51 -10.49
C ALA A 42 1.05 21.22 -11.24
N PRO A 43 2.15 21.59 -10.54
CA PRO A 43 3.30 22.22 -11.18
C PRO A 43 4.10 21.26 -12.07
N ALA A 44 3.99 19.96 -11.82
CA ALA A 44 4.65 18.91 -12.60
C ALA A 44 3.79 17.64 -12.67
N PRO A 45 3.95 16.81 -13.71
CA PRO A 45 3.26 15.53 -13.79
C PRO A 45 3.70 14.60 -12.65
N LEU A 46 2.74 13.88 -12.06
CA LEU A 46 2.97 12.90 -11.02
C LEU A 46 2.62 11.50 -11.54
N PRO A 47 3.41 10.47 -11.20
CA PRO A 47 3.11 9.11 -11.59
C PRO A 47 1.76 8.66 -11.03
N PRO A 48 0.99 7.86 -11.78
CA PRO A 48 -0.21 7.21 -11.26
C PRO A 48 0.12 6.37 -10.02
N GLY A 49 -0.75 6.42 -9.01
CA GLY A 49 -0.53 5.81 -7.70
C GLY A 49 0.06 6.74 -6.64
N THR A 50 0.54 7.93 -7.03
CA THR A 50 1.06 8.92 -6.07
C THR A 50 -0.04 9.39 -5.14
N LEU A 51 0.27 9.41 -3.84
CA LEU A 51 -0.62 9.91 -2.80
C LEU A 51 -0.49 11.43 -2.68
N VAL A 52 -1.61 12.15 -2.78
CA VAL A 52 -1.67 13.61 -2.78
C VAL A 52 -2.69 14.13 -1.78
N ARG A 53 -2.49 15.37 -1.31
CA ARG A 53 -3.51 16.14 -0.60
C ARG A 53 -4.20 17.05 -1.60
N VAL A 54 -5.51 17.03 -1.63
CA VAL A 54 -6.31 17.84 -2.55
C VAL A 54 -7.45 18.55 -1.83
N PRO A 55 -7.81 19.76 -2.27
CA PRO A 55 -8.96 20.47 -1.73
C PRO A 55 -10.26 19.84 -2.25
N LEU A 56 -11.16 19.47 -1.34
CA LEU A 56 -12.51 19.02 -1.66
C LEU A 56 -13.52 19.84 -0.85
N GLY A 57 -14.23 20.76 -1.49
CA GLY A 57 -15.02 21.80 -0.80
C GLY A 57 -14.10 22.70 0.04
N THR A 58 -14.34 22.75 1.36
CA THR A 58 -13.57 23.52 2.34
C THR A 58 -12.51 22.69 3.08
N ARG A 59 -12.38 21.40 2.75
CA ARG A 59 -11.47 20.48 3.45
C ARG A 59 -10.38 19.99 2.51
N GLU A 60 -9.23 19.67 3.08
CA GLU A 60 -8.20 18.88 2.40
C GLU A 60 -8.42 17.41 2.67
N VAL A 61 -8.41 16.61 1.61
CA VAL A 61 -8.57 15.16 1.68
C VAL A 61 -7.39 14.45 1.04
N LEU A 62 -7.18 13.18 1.41
CA LEU A 62 -6.25 12.31 0.72
C LEU A 62 -6.85 11.92 -0.62
N GLY A 63 -6.04 12.00 -1.67
CA GLY A 63 -6.35 11.50 -3.00
C GLY A 63 -5.22 10.64 -3.55
N ILE A 64 -5.51 9.91 -4.60
CA ILE A 64 -4.56 9.07 -5.31
C ILE A 64 -4.57 9.50 -6.77
N VAL A 65 -3.42 9.90 -7.29
CA VAL A 65 -3.27 10.16 -8.72
C VAL A 65 -3.60 8.88 -9.48
N TRP A 66 -4.51 9.00 -10.45
CA TRP A 66 -4.97 7.86 -11.24
C TRP A 66 -4.50 7.98 -12.67
N ASP A 67 -4.57 6.87 -13.40
CA ASP A 67 -4.24 6.85 -14.81
C ASP A 67 -5.11 7.89 -15.56
N ALA A 68 -4.48 8.71 -16.39
CA ALA A 68 -5.20 9.67 -17.22
C ALA A 68 -6.11 8.93 -18.21
N PRO A 69 -7.30 9.45 -18.52
CA PRO A 69 -8.08 8.91 -19.62
C PRO A 69 -7.28 9.04 -20.93
N PRO A 70 -7.57 8.18 -21.94
CA PRO A 70 -6.92 8.28 -23.24
C PRO A 70 -7.01 9.72 -23.79
N PRO A 71 -5.99 10.19 -24.55
CA PRO A 71 -5.93 11.57 -25.03
C PRO A 71 -7.10 12.01 -25.91
N ASP A 72 -7.90 11.05 -26.42
CA ASP A 72 -9.13 11.33 -27.22
C ASP A 72 -10.37 11.65 -26.37
N ALA A 73 -10.29 11.57 -25.05
CA ALA A 73 -11.34 12.07 -24.18
C ALA A 73 -11.31 13.59 -24.24
N ALA A 74 -12.11 14.18 -25.13
CA ALA A 74 -12.18 15.63 -25.34
C ALA A 74 -12.34 16.35 -24.00
N VAL A 75 -11.34 17.15 -23.65
CA VAL A 75 -11.44 18.11 -22.54
C VAL A 75 -12.51 19.12 -22.94
N PRO A 76 -13.65 19.24 -22.23
CA PRO A 76 -14.67 20.20 -22.58
C PRO A 76 -14.06 21.60 -22.59
N ALA A 77 -14.24 22.33 -23.70
CA ALA A 77 -13.86 23.72 -23.75
C ALA A 77 -14.71 24.52 -22.74
N GLY A 78 -14.04 25.22 -21.82
CA GLY A 78 -14.68 25.97 -20.73
C GLY A 78 -14.51 25.40 -19.36
N MET A 79 -13.44 24.61 -19.09
CA MET A 79 -13.14 24.13 -17.74
C MET A 79 -13.01 25.30 -16.75
N PRO A 80 -13.66 25.19 -15.57
CA PRO A 80 -13.38 26.09 -14.48
C PRO A 80 -11.89 25.98 -14.09
N GLU A 81 -11.33 27.08 -13.61
CA GLU A 81 -9.95 27.14 -13.13
C GLU A 81 -9.64 25.94 -12.22
N LEU A 82 -8.66 25.12 -12.61
CA LEU A 82 -8.30 23.91 -11.88
C LEU A 82 -7.75 24.29 -10.51
N ARG A 83 -8.32 23.72 -9.46
CA ARG A 83 -7.78 23.90 -8.12
C ARG A 83 -6.43 23.17 -8.00
N PRO A 84 -5.39 23.79 -7.44
CA PRO A 84 -4.10 23.14 -7.26
C PRO A 84 -4.20 22.01 -6.22
N ILE A 85 -3.34 20.99 -6.36
CA ILE A 85 -3.10 20.04 -5.27
C ILE A 85 -2.50 20.79 -4.08
N ALA A 86 -2.87 20.39 -2.86
CA ALA A 86 -2.36 20.99 -1.62
C ALA A 86 -1.00 20.43 -1.18
N GLY A 87 -0.60 19.26 -1.69
CA GLY A 87 0.69 18.66 -1.39
C GLY A 87 0.81 17.22 -1.88
N VAL A 88 2.03 16.73 -1.90
CA VAL A 88 2.39 15.36 -2.32
C VAL A 88 3.00 14.62 -1.12
N LEU A 89 2.62 13.37 -0.90
CA LEU A 89 3.25 12.48 0.07
C LEU A 89 4.49 11.83 -0.58
N ALA A 90 5.47 12.65 -0.94
CA ALA A 90 6.62 12.28 -1.77
C ALA A 90 7.51 11.17 -1.19
N ASP A 91 7.49 10.99 0.13
CA ASP A 91 8.28 9.95 0.81
C ASP A 91 7.65 8.55 0.69
N LEU A 92 6.47 8.44 0.09
CA LEU A 92 5.81 7.16 -0.20
C LEU A 92 5.94 6.85 -1.68
N ALA A 93 6.38 5.62 -1.99
CA ALA A 93 6.35 5.14 -3.35
C ALA A 93 4.91 5.15 -3.91
N PRO A 94 4.71 5.42 -5.20
CA PRO A 94 3.39 5.31 -5.81
C PRO A 94 2.82 3.90 -5.66
N LEU A 95 1.51 3.80 -5.46
CA LEU A 95 0.79 2.52 -5.49
C LEU A 95 0.89 1.92 -6.89
N ASP A 96 1.31 0.67 -6.96
CA ASP A 96 1.64 0.03 -8.24
C ASP A 96 0.41 -0.19 -9.17
N ALA A 97 0.67 -0.57 -10.40
CA ALA A 97 -0.36 -0.78 -11.41
C ALA A 97 -1.30 -1.96 -11.07
N HIS A 98 -0.77 -3.03 -10.45
CA HIS A 98 -1.58 -4.19 -10.07
C HIS A 98 -2.55 -3.84 -8.95
N TRP A 99 -2.09 -3.07 -7.96
CA TRP A 99 -2.97 -2.56 -6.90
C TRP A 99 -4.08 -1.68 -7.49
N ARG A 100 -3.74 -0.74 -8.39
CA ARG A 100 -4.75 0.11 -9.04
C ARG A 100 -5.75 -0.69 -9.87
N ALA A 101 -5.28 -1.69 -10.60
CA ALA A 101 -6.14 -2.59 -11.38
C ALA A 101 -7.10 -3.40 -10.48
N LEU A 102 -6.60 -3.92 -9.34
CA LEU A 102 -7.43 -4.64 -8.36
C LEU A 102 -8.50 -3.71 -7.76
N VAL A 103 -8.13 -2.49 -7.38
CA VAL A 103 -9.08 -1.50 -6.84
C VAL A 103 -10.12 -1.11 -7.89
N ALA A 104 -9.72 -0.88 -9.13
CA ALA A 104 -10.65 -0.57 -10.21
C ALA A 104 -11.62 -1.74 -10.50
N PHE A 105 -11.11 -2.97 -10.48
CA PHE A 105 -11.94 -4.17 -10.57
C PHE A 105 -12.96 -4.23 -9.43
N ALA A 106 -12.50 -4.08 -8.18
CA ALA A 106 -13.35 -4.15 -6.99
C ALA A 106 -14.43 -3.04 -7.00
N ALA A 107 -14.05 -1.81 -7.35
CA ALA A 107 -14.98 -0.70 -7.45
C ALA A 107 -16.11 -1.00 -8.46
N ARG A 108 -15.76 -1.50 -9.63
CA ARG A 108 -16.72 -1.88 -10.68
C ARG A 108 -17.56 -3.08 -10.25
N TYR A 109 -16.95 -4.12 -9.69
CA TYR A 109 -17.63 -5.34 -9.28
C TYR A 109 -18.67 -5.09 -8.17
N TYR A 110 -18.30 -4.30 -7.17
CA TYR A 110 -19.18 -3.95 -6.06
C TYR A 110 -20.02 -2.69 -6.31
N GLN A 111 -19.94 -2.09 -7.50
CA GLN A 111 -20.66 -0.85 -7.87
C GLN A 111 -20.45 0.28 -6.86
N ARG A 112 -19.19 0.48 -6.44
CA ARG A 112 -18.76 1.52 -5.51
C ARG A 112 -17.91 2.57 -6.20
N GLY A 113 -17.87 3.76 -5.62
CA GLY A 113 -17.00 4.82 -6.10
C GLY A 113 -15.52 4.41 -6.05
N LEU A 114 -14.76 4.70 -7.10
CA LEU A 114 -13.35 4.34 -7.21
C LEU A 114 -12.54 4.85 -6.00
N GLY A 115 -12.71 6.13 -5.65
CA GLY A 115 -12.03 6.73 -4.50
C GLY A 115 -12.48 6.15 -3.15
N GLU A 116 -13.75 5.71 -3.03
CA GLU A 116 -14.24 5.02 -1.85
C GLU A 116 -13.46 3.72 -1.63
N VAL A 117 -13.38 2.87 -2.65
CA VAL A 117 -12.68 1.58 -2.58
C VAL A 117 -11.18 1.78 -2.39
N ALA A 118 -10.57 2.69 -3.16
CA ALA A 118 -9.16 2.99 -3.08
C ALA A 118 -8.73 3.44 -1.67
N LEU A 119 -9.47 4.36 -1.08
CA LEU A 119 -9.15 4.86 0.26
C LEU A 119 -9.56 3.87 1.37
N ALA A 120 -10.55 3.00 1.15
CA ALA A 120 -10.87 1.92 2.09
C ALA A 120 -9.76 0.86 2.16
N ALA A 121 -9.05 0.61 1.05
CA ALA A 121 -7.93 -0.32 1.00
C ALA A 121 -6.65 0.21 1.69
N LEU A 122 -6.61 1.49 2.07
CA LEU A 122 -5.48 2.12 2.76
C LEU A 122 -5.75 2.26 4.28
N PRO A 123 -4.70 2.27 5.12
CA PRO A 123 -4.86 2.56 6.54
C PRO A 123 -5.58 3.89 6.78
N ALA A 124 -6.63 3.86 7.61
CA ALA A 124 -7.48 5.04 7.85
C ALA A 124 -6.68 6.27 8.34
N GLN A 125 -5.59 6.06 9.09
CA GLN A 125 -4.74 7.16 9.57
C GLN A 125 -4.03 7.92 8.45
N LEU A 126 -3.79 7.33 7.27
CA LEU A 126 -3.21 8.05 6.14
C LEU A 126 -4.08 9.24 5.72
N ARG A 127 -5.39 9.14 5.89
CA ARG A 127 -6.34 10.21 5.52
C ARG A 127 -6.12 11.52 6.29
N GLY A 128 -5.55 11.43 7.50
CA GLY A 128 -5.28 12.58 8.37
C GLY A 128 -3.83 13.07 8.36
N LEU A 129 -2.92 12.41 7.65
CA LEU A 129 -1.51 12.77 7.65
C LEU A 129 -1.18 13.73 6.50
N GLY A 130 -0.55 14.84 6.86
CA GLY A 130 0.06 15.75 5.89
C GLY A 130 1.48 15.32 5.50
N PRO A 131 2.08 15.92 4.43
CA PRO A 131 3.41 15.58 3.94
C PRO A 131 4.50 15.63 5.03
N ALA A 132 4.57 16.71 5.79
CA ALA A 132 5.57 16.87 6.87
C ALA A 132 5.43 15.83 8.00
N GLN A 133 4.21 15.42 8.33
CA GLN A 133 3.96 14.39 9.33
C GLN A 133 4.38 13.01 8.82
N MET A 134 4.18 12.74 7.53
CA MET A 134 4.60 11.51 6.89
C MET A 134 6.13 11.41 6.85
N ALA A 135 6.81 12.43 6.35
CA ALA A 135 8.27 12.52 6.34
C ALA A 135 8.88 12.25 7.72
N ARG A 136 8.29 12.84 8.78
CA ARG A 136 8.75 12.63 10.16
C ARG A 136 8.55 11.18 10.64
N ARG A 137 7.49 10.49 10.20
CA ARG A 137 7.25 9.09 10.56
C ARG A 137 8.21 8.14 9.87
N LEU A 138 8.51 8.39 8.60
CA LEU A 138 9.43 7.55 7.81
C LEU A 138 10.90 7.74 8.21
N ARG A 139 11.28 8.94 8.73
CA ARG A 139 12.63 9.21 9.24
C ARG A 139 12.94 8.55 10.59
N ARG A 140 11.95 8.00 11.31
CA ARG A 140 12.23 7.22 12.53
C ARG A 140 12.87 5.89 12.12
N PRO A 141 14.15 5.65 12.47
CA PRO A 141 14.78 4.37 12.17
C PRO A 141 13.95 3.28 12.84
N GLY A 142 13.51 2.30 12.06
CA GLY A 142 13.10 1.04 12.66
C GLY A 142 14.29 0.49 13.43
N SER A 143 14.09 -0.03 14.64
CA SER A 143 15.16 -0.74 15.34
C SER A 143 15.78 -1.74 14.37
N PRO A 144 17.13 -1.80 14.25
CA PRO A 144 17.77 -2.81 13.43
C PRO A 144 17.21 -4.17 13.83
N ALA A 145 16.75 -4.93 12.83
CA ALA A 145 16.30 -6.28 13.06
C ALA A 145 17.46 -7.06 13.70
N PRO A 146 17.27 -7.74 14.84
CA PRO A 146 18.27 -8.68 15.32
C PRO A 146 18.58 -9.66 14.19
N GLY A 147 19.86 -9.96 14.00
CA GLY A 147 20.31 -10.89 12.97
C GLY A 147 19.48 -12.17 13.01
N VAL A 148 19.18 -12.70 11.85
CA VAL A 148 18.48 -13.98 11.72
C VAL A 148 19.36 -15.03 12.38
N GLU A 149 19.00 -15.48 13.58
CA GLU A 149 19.56 -16.73 14.11
C GLU A 149 19.16 -17.81 13.12
N THR A 150 20.15 -18.52 12.59
CA THR A 150 19.94 -19.65 11.70
C THR A 150 19.23 -20.75 12.48
N THR A 151 17.91 -20.72 12.46
CA THR A 151 17.09 -21.80 12.99
C THR A 151 17.42 -23.06 12.19
N GLU A 152 17.86 -24.12 12.85
CA GLU A 152 18.06 -25.42 12.20
C GLU A 152 16.82 -25.81 11.41
N LEU A 153 17.03 -26.03 10.12
CA LEU A 153 15.93 -26.33 9.21
C LEU A 153 15.53 -27.80 9.39
N ILE A 154 14.28 -28.02 9.76
CA ILE A 154 13.71 -29.38 9.84
C ILE A 154 13.82 -30.02 8.45
N ALA A 155 14.34 -31.24 8.36
CA ALA A 155 14.38 -31.98 7.11
C ALA A 155 12.95 -32.24 6.59
N LEU A 156 12.75 -31.96 5.31
CA LEU A 156 11.47 -32.25 4.65
C LEU A 156 11.35 -33.74 4.37
N SER A 157 10.13 -34.28 4.43
CA SER A 157 9.85 -35.61 3.88
C SER A 157 9.96 -35.62 2.36
N GLU A 158 10.08 -36.79 1.74
CA GLU A 158 10.11 -36.94 0.28
C GLU A 158 8.88 -36.33 -0.38
N GLU A 159 7.70 -36.49 0.22
CA GLU A 159 6.44 -35.91 -0.28
C GLU A 159 6.44 -34.39 -0.20
N GLN A 160 6.95 -33.81 0.89
CA GLN A 160 7.07 -32.37 1.07
C GLN A 160 8.07 -31.75 0.09
N GLU A 161 9.22 -32.43 -0.13
CA GLU A 161 10.20 -31.97 -1.11
C GLU A 161 9.67 -32.07 -2.54
N SER A 162 8.93 -33.15 -2.87
CA SER A 162 8.23 -33.28 -4.15
C SER A 162 7.22 -32.16 -4.38
N ALA A 163 6.42 -31.82 -3.35
CA ALA A 163 5.45 -30.72 -3.44
C ALA A 163 6.17 -29.36 -3.65
N ARG A 164 7.25 -29.10 -2.91
CA ARG A 164 8.09 -27.91 -3.07
C ARG A 164 8.66 -27.81 -4.48
N ALA A 165 9.23 -28.90 -5.00
CA ALA A 165 9.80 -28.96 -6.35
C ALA A 165 8.74 -28.67 -7.43
N GLN A 166 7.52 -29.17 -7.27
CA GLN A 166 6.41 -28.88 -8.20
C GLN A 166 6.01 -27.39 -8.18
N ILE A 167 5.95 -26.77 -7.00
CA ILE A 167 5.66 -25.33 -6.86
C ILE A 167 6.74 -24.50 -7.54
N HIS A 168 8.00 -24.89 -7.43
CA HIS A 168 9.12 -24.22 -8.07
C HIS A 168 9.15 -24.34 -9.59
N SER A 169 8.76 -25.50 -10.12
CA SER A 169 8.91 -25.82 -11.54
C SER A 169 7.75 -25.35 -12.42
N LYS A 170 6.65 -24.88 -11.83
CA LYS A 170 5.40 -24.56 -12.55
C LYS A 170 4.84 -23.22 -12.10
N THR A 171 4.00 -22.62 -12.95
CA THR A 171 3.20 -21.45 -12.59
C THR A 171 1.87 -21.91 -11.97
N GLY A 172 1.53 -21.37 -10.76
CA GLY A 172 0.28 -21.68 -10.06
C GLY A 172 -0.99 -21.20 -10.79
N PRO A 173 -2.14 -21.43 -10.19
CA PRO A 173 -2.34 -21.76 -8.78
C PRO A 173 -2.08 -23.22 -8.41
N PHE A 174 -1.68 -23.45 -7.15
CA PHE A 174 -1.46 -24.79 -6.59
C PHE A 174 -2.41 -25.07 -5.43
N LEU A 175 -2.83 -26.33 -5.30
CA LEU A 175 -3.53 -26.82 -4.12
C LEU A 175 -2.60 -27.76 -3.36
N LEU A 176 -2.16 -27.34 -2.17
CA LEU A 176 -1.42 -28.19 -1.25
C LEU A 176 -2.41 -28.95 -0.35
N PHE A 177 -2.66 -30.21 -0.67
CA PHE A 177 -3.56 -31.08 0.07
C PHE A 177 -2.80 -31.93 1.11
N GLY A 178 -3.41 -32.17 2.27
CA GLY A 178 -2.86 -33.02 3.32
C GLY A 178 -3.65 -32.90 4.62
N SER A 179 -3.56 -33.94 5.47
CA SER A 179 -4.21 -33.98 6.80
C SER A 179 -3.66 -32.88 7.73
N THR A 180 -4.35 -32.61 8.83
CA THR A 180 -3.82 -31.80 9.91
C THR A 180 -2.57 -32.47 10.48
N GLY A 181 -1.50 -31.70 10.68
CA GLY A 181 -0.23 -32.25 11.17
C GLY A 181 0.71 -32.81 10.09
N SER A 182 0.30 -32.87 8.79
CA SER A 182 1.17 -33.38 7.71
C SER A 182 2.34 -32.43 7.34
N GLY A 183 2.53 -31.34 8.06
CA GLY A 183 3.64 -30.42 7.83
C GLY A 183 3.46 -29.46 6.66
N LYS A 184 2.24 -29.22 6.17
CA LYS A 184 1.96 -28.23 5.10
C LYS A 184 2.57 -26.84 5.39
N THR A 185 2.56 -26.46 6.65
CA THR A 185 3.18 -25.20 7.10
C THR A 185 4.66 -25.11 6.74
N GLU A 186 5.40 -26.22 6.91
CA GLU A 186 6.82 -26.24 6.57
C GLU A 186 7.05 -26.10 5.06
N VAL A 187 6.20 -26.72 4.23
CA VAL A 187 6.30 -26.61 2.77
C VAL A 187 6.16 -25.15 2.33
N TYR A 188 5.11 -24.44 2.77
CA TYR A 188 4.96 -23.03 2.33
C TYR A 188 5.98 -22.09 2.97
N LEU A 189 6.47 -22.35 4.19
CA LEU A 189 7.60 -21.61 4.77
C LEU A 189 8.87 -21.75 3.93
N ARG A 190 9.16 -22.96 3.43
CA ARG A 190 10.27 -23.20 2.50
C ARG A 190 10.07 -22.45 1.18
N CYS A 191 8.87 -22.51 0.60
CA CYS A 191 8.57 -21.76 -0.63
C CYS A 191 8.76 -20.26 -0.45
N VAL A 192 8.33 -19.70 0.69
CA VAL A 192 8.58 -18.29 1.03
C VAL A 192 10.07 -18.01 1.15
N GLN A 193 10.82 -18.87 1.81
CA GLN A 193 12.26 -18.72 1.96
C GLN A 193 12.98 -18.73 0.60
N ASP A 194 12.63 -19.66 -0.27
CA ASP A 194 13.18 -19.78 -1.61
C ASP A 194 12.88 -18.54 -2.44
N LEU A 195 11.63 -18.04 -2.40
CA LEU A 195 11.23 -16.81 -3.06
C LEU A 195 12.06 -15.61 -2.60
N LEU A 196 12.20 -15.44 -1.29
CA LEU A 196 12.94 -14.32 -0.71
C LEU A 196 14.46 -14.39 -0.99
N HIS A 197 15.02 -15.60 -1.16
CA HIS A 197 16.42 -15.78 -1.55
C HIS A 197 16.64 -15.53 -3.05
N ALA A 198 15.70 -15.98 -3.88
CA ALA A 198 15.81 -15.83 -5.33
C ALA A 198 15.66 -14.39 -5.80
N ASP A 199 14.80 -13.61 -5.16
CA ASP A 199 14.54 -12.21 -5.50
C ASP A 199 14.58 -11.32 -4.26
N PRO A 200 15.60 -10.44 -4.13
CA PRO A 200 15.70 -9.48 -3.02
C PRO A 200 14.53 -8.49 -2.92
N GLY A 201 13.81 -8.23 -4.02
CA GLY A 201 12.65 -7.35 -4.08
C GLY A 201 11.32 -8.06 -3.81
N ALA A 202 11.31 -9.40 -3.78
CA ALA A 202 10.07 -10.16 -3.61
C ALA A 202 9.46 -10.00 -2.22
N GLN A 203 8.14 -10.06 -2.18
CA GLN A 203 7.34 -10.09 -0.96
C GLN A 203 6.38 -11.28 -0.99
N ALA A 204 6.10 -11.85 0.18
CA ALA A 204 5.14 -12.92 0.37
C ALA A 204 3.93 -12.44 1.19
N LEU A 205 2.74 -12.62 0.66
CA LEU A 205 1.48 -12.46 1.38
C LEU A 205 0.98 -13.84 1.82
N VAL A 206 0.87 -14.04 3.12
CA VAL A 206 0.32 -15.26 3.71
C VAL A 206 -1.02 -14.93 4.34
N MET A 207 -2.09 -15.38 3.69
CA MET A 207 -3.44 -15.18 4.19
C MET A 207 -3.93 -16.41 4.95
N VAL A 208 -4.43 -16.19 6.15
CA VAL A 208 -5.01 -17.26 6.97
C VAL A 208 -6.37 -16.82 7.51
N PRO A 209 -7.28 -17.76 7.81
CA PRO A 209 -8.51 -17.43 8.53
C PRO A 209 -8.17 -16.73 9.84
N GLU A 210 -8.96 -15.73 10.24
CA GLU A 210 -8.68 -14.90 11.43
C GLU A 210 -8.43 -15.71 12.68
N ILE A 211 -9.20 -16.79 12.89
CA ILE A 211 -9.03 -17.75 14.01
C ILE A 211 -7.68 -18.47 14.00
N ASN A 212 -7.00 -18.53 12.88
CA ASN A 212 -5.72 -19.21 12.72
C ASN A 212 -4.52 -18.25 12.76
N LEU A 213 -4.74 -16.95 12.78
CA LEU A 213 -3.68 -15.96 12.96
C LEU A 213 -3.35 -15.87 14.46
N THR A 214 -2.77 -16.93 14.98
CA THR A 214 -2.38 -17.01 16.38
C THR A 214 -1.02 -16.38 16.61
N PRO A 215 -0.71 -15.94 17.85
CA PRO A 215 0.65 -15.51 18.22
C PRO A 215 1.71 -16.55 17.87
N GLN A 216 1.41 -17.83 18.03
CA GLN A 216 2.33 -18.92 17.73
C GLN A 216 2.67 -19.00 16.22
N LEU A 217 1.70 -18.74 15.34
CA LEU A 217 1.98 -18.70 13.90
C LEU A 217 2.91 -17.53 13.57
N GLN A 218 2.61 -16.36 14.11
CA GLN A 218 3.44 -15.16 13.92
C GLN A 218 4.85 -15.39 14.48
N GLU A 219 4.99 -15.99 15.66
CA GLU A 219 6.27 -16.33 16.28
C GLU A 219 7.10 -17.27 15.40
N ARG A 220 6.48 -18.27 14.77
CA ARG A 220 7.16 -19.16 13.81
C ARG A 220 7.76 -18.42 12.63
N PHE A 221 7.00 -17.46 12.05
CA PHE A 221 7.53 -16.63 10.97
C PHE A 221 8.64 -15.72 11.45
N VAL A 222 8.47 -15.08 12.61
CA VAL A 222 9.49 -14.20 13.21
C VAL A 222 10.76 -14.97 13.55
N ALA A 223 10.64 -16.14 14.14
CA ALA A 223 11.80 -16.98 14.47
C ALA A 223 12.58 -17.40 13.21
N ARG A 224 11.89 -17.65 12.10
CA ARG A 224 12.52 -18.12 10.87
C ARG A 224 13.08 -16.98 10.01
N PHE A 225 12.38 -15.87 9.91
CA PHE A 225 12.70 -14.79 8.96
C PHE A 225 13.19 -13.51 9.64
N GLY A 226 13.11 -13.44 10.96
CA GLY A 226 13.44 -12.25 11.74
C GLY A 226 12.28 -11.25 11.87
N ALA A 227 12.20 -10.60 13.03
CA ALA A 227 11.12 -9.68 13.38
C ALA A 227 11.00 -8.46 12.44
N GLY A 228 12.09 -8.05 11.81
CA GLY A 228 12.09 -6.93 10.86
C GLY A 228 11.49 -7.26 9.51
N GLN A 229 11.41 -8.55 9.15
CA GLN A 229 10.93 -9.02 7.85
C GLN A 229 9.43 -9.34 7.85
N VAL A 230 8.82 -9.50 9.02
CA VAL A 230 7.45 -10.00 9.18
C VAL A 230 6.55 -8.93 9.78
N VAL A 231 5.44 -8.66 9.14
CA VAL A 231 4.36 -7.82 9.68
C VAL A 231 3.03 -8.55 9.63
N ALA A 232 2.13 -8.20 10.55
CA ALA A 232 0.76 -8.69 10.53
C ALA A 232 -0.21 -7.56 10.13
N LEU A 233 -1.30 -7.90 9.44
CA LEU A 233 -2.41 -7.03 9.10
C LEU A 233 -3.73 -7.78 9.32
N HIS A 234 -4.45 -7.41 10.39
CA HIS A 234 -5.74 -8.03 10.76
C HIS A 234 -6.68 -7.04 11.46
N SER A 235 -7.94 -7.44 11.65
CA SER A 235 -9.00 -6.59 12.21
C SER A 235 -8.72 -6.14 13.64
N GLY A 236 -8.11 -6.98 14.47
CA GLY A 236 -7.80 -6.69 15.87
C GLY A 236 -6.69 -5.66 16.12
N MET A 237 -6.03 -5.17 15.08
CA MET A 237 -4.96 -4.17 15.21
C MET A 237 -5.53 -2.76 15.42
N THR A 238 -4.85 -1.99 16.26
CA THR A 238 -5.11 -0.55 16.37
C THR A 238 -4.71 0.19 15.09
N ASN A 239 -5.31 1.35 14.83
CA ASN A 239 -4.98 2.15 13.65
C ASN A 239 -3.48 2.50 13.56
N PRO A 240 -2.76 2.89 14.65
CA PRO A 240 -1.32 3.13 14.60
C PRO A 240 -0.50 1.88 14.23
N GLN A 241 -0.86 0.72 14.77
CA GLN A 241 -0.20 -0.55 14.45
C GLN A 241 -0.39 -0.91 12.98
N ARG A 242 -1.63 -0.81 12.48
CA ARG A 242 -1.96 -1.08 11.08
C ARG A 242 -1.20 -0.16 10.12
N LEU A 243 -1.11 1.13 10.44
CA LEU A 243 -0.32 2.07 9.65
C LEU A 243 1.17 1.70 9.65
N LYS A 244 1.74 1.36 10.82
CA LYS A 244 3.15 0.95 10.93
C LYS A 244 3.44 -0.29 10.09
N SER A 245 2.60 -1.32 10.19
CA SER A 245 2.73 -2.56 9.41
C SER A 245 2.59 -2.31 7.91
N TRP A 246 1.61 -1.49 7.52
CA TRP A 246 1.41 -1.13 6.12
C TRP A 246 2.60 -0.35 5.54
N LEU A 247 3.14 0.62 6.28
CA LEU A 247 4.32 1.38 5.85
C LEU A 247 5.55 0.48 5.69
N ALA A 248 5.77 -0.46 6.61
CA ALA A 248 6.87 -1.41 6.51
C ALA A 248 6.72 -2.35 5.30
N ALA A 249 5.50 -2.82 5.01
CA ALA A 249 5.22 -3.61 3.82
C ALA A 249 5.37 -2.77 2.54
N HIS A 250 4.79 -1.57 2.49
CA HIS A 250 4.81 -0.70 1.32
C HIS A 250 6.22 -0.22 0.95
N SER A 251 7.08 0.00 1.94
CA SER A 251 8.48 0.38 1.70
C SER A 251 9.40 -0.80 1.34
N GLY A 252 8.90 -2.05 1.35
CA GLY A 252 9.72 -3.24 1.16
C GLY A 252 10.56 -3.63 2.38
N GLN A 253 10.49 -2.89 3.49
CA GLN A 253 11.19 -3.24 4.74
C GLN A 253 10.69 -4.57 5.29
N ALA A 254 9.37 -4.77 5.32
CA ALA A 254 8.78 -6.07 5.62
C ALA A 254 8.53 -6.82 4.32
N ARG A 255 9.12 -8.00 4.22
CA ARG A 255 9.01 -8.85 3.03
C ARG A 255 7.96 -9.96 3.18
N ILE A 256 7.43 -10.15 4.39
CA ILE A 256 6.37 -11.11 4.69
C ILE A 256 5.22 -10.39 5.37
N VAL A 257 4.04 -10.50 4.79
CA VAL A 257 2.80 -9.95 5.32
C VAL A 257 1.87 -11.11 5.70
N LEU A 258 1.54 -11.21 7.00
CA LEU A 258 0.54 -12.14 7.50
C LEU A 258 -0.80 -11.43 7.57
N GLY A 259 -1.81 -11.93 6.87
CA GLY A 259 -3.12 -11.29 6.77
C GLY A 259 -4.29 -12.23 7.05
N THR A 260 -5.46 -11.64 7.34
CA THR A 260 -6.75 -12.35 7.50
C THR A 260 -7.78 -11.81 6.56
#